data_dcbd50ae01ce9a812b7464198b43357d
#
_entry.id   dcbd50ae01ce9a812b7464198b43357d
#
_cell.length_a   1.000
_cell.length_b   1.000
_cell.length_c   1.000
_cell.angle_alpha   90.00
_cell.angle_beta   90.00
_cell.angle_gamma   90.00
#
_symmetry.space_group_name_H-M   'P 1'
#
loop_
_entity.id
_entity.type
_entity.pdbx_description
1 polymer ?
#
loop_
_entity_poly.entity_id
_entity_poly.type
_entity_poly.pdbx_seq_one_letter_code
_entity_poly.pdbx_strand_id
1 'polypeptide(L)'
;MPPVFPGTKADTLDELARKLGLPEAAFVKTVQDYNAACQSGTFDHTALDDCATAGLTPAKTHWARPIDHAPFYGYALKPGITFTYLGLKVNAQAAVHFAGRPSPNLFVAGEMMAGNVLGKGYTAGVGMSIGTAFGRIAGTQAAIAARRIDHASA
;
A
#
# COMPACT_ATOMS: atom_id res chain seq x y z
N MET A 1 -1.99 3.29 13.55
CA MET A 1 -1.08 4.44 13.61
C MET A 1 -1.91 5.68 13.76
N PRO A 2 -1.61 6.57 14.69
CA PRO A 2 -2.31 7.85 14.77
C PRO A 2 -2.00 8.64 13.48
N PRO A 3 -2.96 9.39 12.95
CA PRO A 3 -2.68 10.31 11.87
C PRO A 3 -1.60 11.30 12.34
N VAL A 4 -0.65 11.59 11.49
CA VAL A 4 0.44 12.53 11.77
C VAL A 4 -0.11 13.94 12.05
N PHE A 5 -1.31 14.24 11.55
CA PHE A 5 -2.02 15.48 11.74
C PHE A 5 -3.43 15.21 12.28
N PRO A 6 -3.94 16.03 13.19
CA PRO A 6 -5.32 15.93 13.61
C PRO A 6 -6.25 16.15 12.40
N GLY A 7 -7.32 15.37 12.35
CA GLY A 7 -8.38 15.57 11.35
C GLY A 7 -9.07 16.92 11.54
N THR A 8 -9.63 17.43 10.46
CA THR A 8 -10.57 18.56 10.53
C THR A 8 -11.83 18.09 11.23
N LYS A 9 -12.24 18.77 12.30
CA LYS A 9 -13.40 18.43 13.12
C LYS A 9 -14.55 19.41 12.89
N ALA A 10 -15.77 18.91 12.83
CA ALA A 10 -17.00 19.70 12.74
C ALA A 10 -18.18 18.98 13.39
N ASP A 11 -19.21 19.72 13.78
CA ASP A 11 -20.42 19.17 14.36
C ASP A 11 -21.51 18.90 13.32
N THR A 12 -21.36 19.42 12.09
CA THR A 12 -22.22 19.13 10.93
C THR A 12 -21.42 18.78 9.71
N LEU A 13 -22.04 18.05 8.77
CA LEU A 13 -21.40 17.69 7.50
C LEU A 13 -21.14 18.91 6.60
N ASP A 14 -22.06 19.89 6.60
CA ASP A 14 -21.89 21.14 5.86
C ASP A 14 -20.67 21.93 6.38
N GLU A 15 -20.53 22.04 7.68
CA GLU A 15 -19.38 22.69 8.31
C GLU A 15 -18.09 21.93 7.96
N LEU A 16 -18.11 20.61 8.01
CA LEU A 16 -16.97 19.78 7.64
C LEU A 16 -16.56 20.00 6.18
N ALA A 17 -17.52 19.99 5.26
CA ALA A 17 -17.27 20.25 3.84
C ALA A 17 -16.61 21.62 3.64
N ARG A 18 -17.14 22.65 4.29
CA ARG A 18 -16.62 24.03 4.22
C ARG A 18 -15.18 24.13 4.73
N LYS A 19 -14.90 23.52 5.88
CA LYS A 19 -13.56 23.48 6.47
C LYS A 19 -12.55 22.71 5.60
N LEU A 20 -13.00 21.72 4.86
CA LEU A 20 -12.19 20.92 3.92
C LEU A 20 -12.07 21.55 2.52
N GLY A 21 -12.78 22.67 2.25
CA GLY A 21 -12.82 23.31 0.93
C GLY A 21 -13.54 22.48 -0.14
N LEU A 22 -14.52 21.66 0.27
CA LEU A 22 -15.33 20.82 -0.62
C LEU A 22 -16.65 21.50 -0.98
N PRO A 23 -17.24 21.20 -2.15
CA PRO A 23 -18.61 21.65 -2.50
C PRO A 23 -19.62 21.07 -1.50
N GLU A 24 -20.17 21.91 -0.62
CA GLU A 24 -21.02 21.49 0.52
C GLU A 24 -22.17 20.56 0.09
N ALA A 25 -22.99 20.99 -0.86
CA ALA A 25 -24.15 20.21 -1.31
C ALA A 25 -23.77 18.83 -1.89
N ALA A 26 -22.70 18.76 -2.69
CA ALA A 26 -22.23 17.50 -3.27
C ALA A 26 -21.67 16.58 -2.20
N PHE A 27 -20.91 17.12 -1.25
CA PHE A 27 -20.36 16.34 -0.14
C PHE A 27 -21.46 15.76 0.76
N VAL A 28 -22.39 16.61 1.20
CA VAL A 28 -23.51 16.18 2.05
C VAL A 28 -24.36 15.13 1.34
N LYS A 29 -24.68 15.36 0.04
CA LYS A 29 -25.41 14.37 -0.74
C LYS A 29 -24.68 13.04 -0.83
N THR A 30 -23.38 13.04 -1.05
CA THR A 30 -22.56 11.81 -1.11
C THR A 30 -22.66 11.02 0.20
N VAL A 31 -22.54 11.69 1.35
CA VAL A 31 -22.65 11.04 2.66
C VAL A 31 -24.09 10.52 2.90
N GLN A 32 -25.10 11.29 2.51
CA GLN A 32 -26.51 10.86 2.61
C GLN A 32 -26.80 9.64 1.74
N ASP A 33 -26.35 9.63 0.49
CA ASP A 33 -26.49 8.49 -0.43
C ASP A 33 -25.81 7.24 0.13
N TYR A 34 -24.61 7.41 0.70
CA TYR A 34 -23.91 6.32 1.37
C TYR A 34 -24.68 5.80 2.59
N ASN A 35 -25.16 6.70 3.45
CA ASN A 35 -25.94 6.32 4.64
C ASN A 35 -27.22 5.58 4.27
N ALA A 36 -27.92 6.03 3.23
CA ALA A 36 -29.14 5.38 2.73
C ALA A 36 -28.85 3.99 2.13
N ALA A 37 -27.65 3.78 1.59
CA ALA A 37 -27.25 2.51 1.01
C ALA A 37 -26.78 1.47 2.05
N CYS A 38 -26.45 1.88 3.28
CA CYS A 38 -26.02 0.97 4.34
C CYS A 38 -27.14 -0.02 4.69
N GLN A 39 -26.80 -1.30 4.67
CA GLN A 39 -27.73 -2.39 5.06
C GLN A 39 -27.56 -2.71 6.55
N SER A 40 -28.65 -3.20 7.14
CA SER A 40 -28.60 -3.73 8.52
C SER A 40 -27.65 -4.90 8.62
N GLY A 41 -26.83 -4.92 9.67
CA GLY A 41 -25.87 -5.99 9.92
C GLY A 41 -25.31 -5.89 11.33
N THR A 42 -24.55 -6.90 11.72
CA THR A 42 -23.84 -6.94 13.00
C THR A 42 -22.38 -6.54 12.77
N PHE A 43 -22.01 -5.35 13.21
CA PHE A 43 -20.65 -4.83 13.03
C PHE A 43 -19.64 -5.64 13.84
N ASP A 44 -18.63 -6.20 13.15
CA ASP A 44 -17.48 -6.85 13.76
C ASP A 44 -16.19 -6.45 13.03
N HIS A 45 -15.36 -5.66 13.70
CA HIS A 45 -14.08 -5.20 13.15
C HIS A 45 -12.99 -6.29 13.08
N THR A 46 -13.23 -7.45 13.71
CA THR A 46 -12.26 -8.55 13.77
C THR A 46 -12.48 -9.62 12.71
N ALA A 47 -13.64 -9.60 12.05
CA ALA A 47 -14.03 -10.54 11.02
C ALA A 47 -14.63 -9.82 9.80
N LEU A 48 -14.81 -10.52 8.69
CA LEU A 48 -15.60 -10.02 7.56
C LEU A 48 -17.07 -10.07 7.98
N ASP A 49 -17.59 -8.92 8.39
CA ASP A 49 -18.97 -8.80 8.86
C ASP A 49 -19.98 -8.70 7.71
N ASP A 50 -21.26 -8.63 8.05
CA ASP A 50 -22.38 -8.51 7.10
C ASP A 50 -22.85 -7.06 6.88
N CYS A 51 -22.15 -6.08 7.46
CA CYS A 51 -22.45 -4.67 7.23
C CYS A 51 -21.97 -4.22 5.83
N ALA A 52 -22.90 -4.14 4.89
CA ALA A 52 -22.61 -3.85 3.49
C ALA A 52 -23.41 -2.63 3.00
N THR A 53 -23.13 -2.17 1.77
CA THR A 53 -23.98 -1.20 1.06
C THR A 53 -24.65 -1.87 -0.14
N ALA A 54 -25.85 -1.41 -0.48
CA ALA A 54 -26.57 -1.81 -1.68
C ALA A 54 -26.82 -0.60 -2.60
N GLY A 55 -26.75 -0.82 -3.91
CA GLY A 55 -27.08 0.22 -4.91
C GLY A 55 -25.96 1.23 -5.19
N LEU A 56 -24.79 1.09 -4.61
CA LEU A 56 -23.61 1.91 -4.90
C LEU A 56 -22.61 1.21 -5.83
N THR A 57 -21.87 1.98 -6.59
CA THR A 57 -20.77 1.49 -7.43
C THR A 57 -19.51 2.34 -7.16
N PRO A 58 -18.45 1.77 -6.57
CA PRO A 58 -18.35 0.40 -6.05
C PRO A 58 -19.17 0.21 -4.77
N ALA A 59 -19.66 -1.01 -4.55
CA ALA A 59 -20.29 -1.37 -3.30
C ALA A 59 -19.24 -1.61 -2.20
N LYS A 60 -19.58 -1.27 -0.97
CA LYS A 60 -18.80 -1.68 0.22
C LYS A 60 -19.38 -2.99 0.74
N THR A 61 -18.55 -4.01 0.85
CA THR A 61 -19.01 -5.39 1.15
C THR A 61 -19.01 -5.74 2.64
N HIS A 62 -18.22 -5.04 3.45
CA HIS A 62 -18.09 -5.26 4.88
C HIS A 62 -17.86 -3.93 5.61
N TRP A 63 -18.14 -3.90 6.89
CA TRP A 63 -17.90 -2.75 7.79
C TRP A 63 -18.53 -1.46 7.30
N ALA A 64 -19.67 -1.54 6.59
CA ALA A 64 -20.43 -0.37 6.19
C ALA A 64 -21.28 0.11 7.37
N ARG A 65 -20.96 1.30 7.87
CA ARG A 65 -21.71 1.96 8.94
C ARG A 65 -22.11 3.36 8.49
N PRO A 66 -23.32 3.82 8.83
CA PRO A 66 -23.70 5.19 8.57
C PRO A 66 -22.74 6.20 9.22
N ILE A 67 -22.54 7.31 8.55
CA ILE A 67 -21.81 8.49 9.04
C ILE A 67 -22.85 9.51 9.48
N ASP A 68 -23.40 9.35 10.67
CA ASP A 68 -24.60 10.04 11.15
C ASP A 68 -24.48 10.64 12.57
N HIS A 69 -23.34 10.41 13.25
CA HIS A 69 -23.10 10.90 14.60
C HIS A 69 -21.95 11.91 14.63
N ALA A 70 -22.23 13.09 15.15
CA ALA A 70 -21.21 14.11 15.45
C ALA A 70 -20.36 13.70 16.69
N PRO A 71 -19.14 14.21 16.82
CA PRO A 71 -18.46 15.09 15.87
C PRO A 71 -17.92 14.33 14.65
N PHE A 72 -17.99 14.96 13.49
CA PHE A 72 -17.45 14.43 12.24
C PHE A 72 -15.97 14.81 12.09
N TYR A 73 -15.18 13.90 11.50
CA TYR A 73 -13.78 14.11 11.22
C TYR A 73 -13.48 13.88 9.74
N GLY A 74 -12.70 14.78 9.14
CA GLY A 74 -12.25 14.67 7.76
C GLY A 74 -10.73 14.79 7.65
N TYR A 75 -10.15 14.04 6.73
CA TYR A 75 -8.72 14.02 6.45
C TYR A 75 -8.48 14.24 4.97
N ALA A 76 -7.66 15.24 4.63
CA ALA A 76 -7.22 15.45 3.26
C ALA A 76 -6.19 14.39 2.89
N LEU A 77 -6.52 13.54 1.94
CA LEU A 77 -5.64 12.47 1.46
C LEU A 77 -5.06 12.82 0.09
N LYS A 78 -3.85 12.39 -0.15
CA LYS A 78 -3.20 12.43 -1.46
C LYS A 78 -2.73 11.03 -1.84
N PRO A 79 -2.76 10.68 -3.14
CA PRO A 79 -2.14 9.44 -3.59
C PRO A 79 -0.64 9.50 -3.33
N GLY A 80 -0.06 8.37 -2.96
CA GLY A 80 1.37 8.20 -2.74
C GLY A 80 1.79 6.79 -3.13
N ILE A 81 3.06 6.65 -3.51
CA ILE A 81 3.67 5.35 -3.81
C ILE A 81 4.65 5.06 -2.68
N THR A 82 4.42 3.97 -1.96
CA THR A 82 5.30 3.50 -0.88
C THR A 82 6.02 2.20 -1.23
N PHE A 83 5.58 1.54 -2.30
CA PHE A 83 6.18 0.29 -2.77
C PHE A 83 5.86 0.07 -4.24
N THR A 84 6.78 -0.54 -4.99
CA THR A 84 6.60 -0.87 -6.40
C THR A 84 6.76 -2.37 -6.64
N TYR A 85 6.09 -2.89 -7.69
CA TYR A 85 6.21 -4.28 -8.12
C TYR A 85 7.07 -4.43 -9.38
N LEU A 86 7.49 -3.32 -9.95
CA LEU A 86 8.45 -3.29 -11.04
C LEU A 86 9.86 -3.19 -10.48
N GLY A 87 10.81 -3.72 -11.20
CA GLY A 87 12.21 -3.68 -10.81
C GLY A 87 13.08 -4.51 -11.72
N LEU A 88 14.30 -4.70 -11.29
CA LEU A 88 15.29 -5.48 -12.02
C LEU A 88 15.00 -6.97 -11.87
N LYS A 89 15.08 -7.69 -12.95
CA LYS A 89 15.01 -9.17 -12.93
C LYS A 89 16.31 -9.70 -12.37
N VAL A 90 16.22 -10.57 -11.38
CA VAL A 90 17.37 -11.25 -10.75
C VAL A 90 17.15 -12.75 -10.70
N ASN A 91 18.25 -13.51 -10.55
CA ASN A 91 18.20 -14.92 -10.23
C ASN A 91 18.27 -15.18 -8.71
N ALA A 92 18.31 -16.44 -8.30
CA ALA A 92 18.41 -16.84 -6.89
C ALA A 92 19.70 -16.37 -6.20
N GLN A 93 20.72 -15.99 -6.96
CA GLN A 93 21.98 -15.42 -6.48
C GLN A 93 21.97 -13.90 -6.44
N ALA A 94 20.80 -13.27 -6.62
CA ALA A 94 20.61 -11.82 -6.69
C ALA A 94 21.32 -11.12 -7.87
N ALA A 95 21.83 -11.87 -8.84
CA ALA A 95 22.49 -11.33 -10.02
C ALA A 95 21.45 -10.74 -11.00
N VAL A 96 21.69 -9.50 -11.43
CA VAL A 96 20.81 -8.80 -12.39
C VAL A 96 20.90 -9.42 -13.76
N HIS A 97 19.77 -9.56 -14.43
CA HIS A 97 19.72 -10.06 -15.80
C HIS A 97 19.81 -8.94 -16.84
N PHE A 98 20.74 -9.05 -17.78
CA PHE A 98 20.81 -8.26 -19.01
C PHE A 98 20.64 -9.17 -20.23
N ALA A 99 19.73 -8.81 -21.12
CA ALA A 99 19.43 -9.61 -22.32
C ALA A 99 19.23 -11.12 -22.01
N GLY A 100 18.57 -11.42 -20.89
CA GLY A 100 18.27 -12.80 -20.46
C GLY A 100 19.43 -13.52 -19.76
N ARG A 101 20.61 -12.92 -19.61
CA ARG A 101 21.77 -13.53 -18.95
C ARG A 101 22.07 -12.84 -17.62
N PRO A 102 22.41 -13.60 -16.55
CA PRO A 102 22.80 -13.00 -15.30
C PRO A 102 24.14 -12.28 -15.41
N SER A 103 24.22 -11.09 -14.80
CA SER A 103 25.47 -10.34 -14.70
C SER A 103 26.48 -11.07 -13.80
N PRO A 104 27.76 -11.10 -14.16
CA PRO A 104 28.78 -11.72 -13.31
C PRO A 104 29.17 -10.85 -12.10
N ASN A 105 28.85 -9.55 -12.10
CA ASN A 105 29.37 -8.57 -11.15
C ASN A 105 28.36 -7.50 -10.69
N LEU A 106 27.09 -7.62 -11.06
CA LEU A 106 26.03 -6.71 -10.63
C LEU A 106 24.95 -7.48 -9.88
N PHE A 107 24.74 -7.12 -8.63
CA PHE A 107 23.79 -7.75 -7.73
C PHE A 107 22.83 -6.71 -7.16
N VAL A 108 21.60 -7.10 -6.93
CA VAL A 108 20.55 -6.21 -6.44
C VAL A 108 19.72 -6.88 -5.35
N ALA A 109 19.30 -6.07 -4.37
CA ALA A 109 18.42 -6.49 -3.28
C ALA A 109 17.38 -5.43 -2.97
N GLY A 110 16.40 -5.78 -2.16
CA GLY A 110 15.36 -4.87 -1.69
C GLY A 110 14.30 -4.56 -2.73
N GLU A 111 13.69 -3.39 -2.63
CA GLU A 111 12.56 -3.00 -3.47
C GLU A 111 12.88 -2.99 -4.97
N MET A 112 14.12 -2.70 -5.34
CA MET A 112 14.57 -2.71 -6.74
C MET A 112 14.39 -4.06 -7.45
N MET A 113 14.19 -5.14 -6.70
CA MET A 113 13.96 -6.48 -7.25
C MET A 113 12.63 -7.09 -6.80
N ALA A 114 11.77 -6.31 -6.17
CA ALA A 114 10.55 -6.81 -5.53
C ALA A 114 9.61 -7.56 -6.49
N GLY A 115 9.57 -7.17 -7.76
CA GLY A 115 8.76 -7.83 -8.79
C GLY A 115 9.13 -9.29 -9.06
N ASN A 116 10.29 -9.77 -8.59
CA ASN A 116 10.64 -11.19 -8.67
C ASN A 116 9.97 -12.04 -7.57
N VAL A 117 9.46 -11.39 -6.50
CA VAL A 117 8.88 -12.04 -5.33
C VAL A 117 7.41 -11.72 -5.18
N LEU A 118 7.02 -10.46 -5.42
CA LEU A 118 5.69 -9.96 -5.20
C LEU A 118 5.09 -9.43 -6.52
N GLY A 119 4.04 -10.08 -7.02
CA GLY A 119 3.43 -9.73 -8.30
C GLY A 119 2.16 -8.90 -8.18
N LYS A 120 1.41 -9.05 -7.08
CA LYS A 120 0.16 -8.31 -6.85
C LYS A 120 -0.23 -8.37 -5.36
N GLY A 121 -0.92 -7.31 -4.90
CA GLY A 121 -1.26 -7.14 -3.49
C GLY A 121 -0.02 -6.83 -2.65
N TYR A 122 -0.20 -6.14 -1.53
CA TYR A 122 0.89 -5.81 -0.62
C TYR A 122 0.80 -6.67 0.65
N THR A 123 1.92 -7.28 1.04
CA THR A 123 2.03 -7.99 2.32
C THR A 123 2.95 -7.21 3.24
N ALA A 124 2.44 -6.82 4.41
CA ALA A 124 3.23 -6.08 5.39
C ALA A 124 4.50 -6.85 5.77
N GLY A 125 5.64 -6.15 5.82
CA GLY A 125 6.94 -6.73 6.12
C GLY A 125 7.69 -7.33 4.91
N VAL A 126 7.04 -7.48 3.74
CA VAL A 126 7.67 -8.07 2.55
C VAL A 126 8.92 -7.29 2.10
N GLY A 127 8.89 -5.96 2.15
CA GLY A 127 10.03 -5.12 1.79
C GLY A 127 11.26 -5.39 2.65
N MET A 128 11.08 -5.48 3.97
CA MET A 128 12.16 -5.82 4.90
C MET A 128 12.66 -7.26 4.68
N SER A 129 11.75 -8.20 4.45
CA SER A 129 12.11 -9.60 4.20
C SER A 129 12.93 -9.75 2.92
N ILE A 130 12.52 -9.11 1.82
CA ILE A 130 13.27 -9.09 0.56
C ILE A 130 14.64 -8.42 0.78
N GLY A 131 14.67 -7.25 1.43
CA GLY A 131 15.91 -6.53 1.71
C GLY A 131 16.91 -7.33 2.55
N THR A 132 16.44 -7.97 3.59
CA THR A 132 17.29 -8.78 4.48
C THR A 132 17.81 -10.05 3.81
N ALA A 133 16.91 -10.84 3.20
CA ALA A 133 17.28 -12.11 2.58
C ALA A 133 18.19 -11.89 1.37
N PHE A 134 17.77 -11.09 0.42
CA PHE A 134 18.54 -10.83 -0.80
C PHE A 134 19.73 -9.90 -0.57
N GLY A 135 19.71 -9.02 0.41
CA GLY A 135 20.88 -8.23 0.81
C GLY A 135 22.04 -9.12 1.27
N ARG A 136 21.73 -10.13 2.08
CA ARG A 136 22.72 -11.14 2.48
C ARG A 136 23.25 -11.94 1.28
N ILE A 137 22.36 -12.40 0.40
CA ILE A 137 22.74 -13.16 -0.80
C ILE A 137 23.60 -12.29 -1.73
N ALA A 138 23.15 -11.08 -2.05
CA ALA A 138 23.86 -10.15 -2.92
C ALA A 138 25.25 -9.81 -2.39
N GLY A 139 25.38 -9.51 -1.10
CA GLY A 139 26.67 -9.23 -0.46
C GLY A 139 27.64 -10.43 -0.52
N THR A 140 27.14 -11.62 -0.26
CA THR A 140 27.95 -12.86 -0.39
C THR A 140 28.42 -13.07 -1.83
N GLN A 141 27.53 -12.94 -2.79
CA GLN A 141 27.87 -13.17 -4.20
C GLN A 141 28.81 -12.08 -4.77
N ALA A 142 28.64 -10.84 -4.34
CA ALA A 142 29.54 -9.74 -4.71
C ALA A 142 30.96 -9.99 -4.20
N ALA A 143 31.10 -10.45 -2.94
CA ALA A 143 32.42 -10.80 -2.38
C ALA A 143 33.09 -11.96 -3.13
N ILE A 144 32.31 -12.98 -3.54
CA ILE A 144 32.82 -14.10 -4.36
C ILE A 144 33.25 -13.60 -5.74
N ALA A 145 32.47 -12.72 -6.39
CA ALA A 145 32.79 -12.16 -7.69
C ALA A 145 34.09 -11.31 -7.66
N ALA A 146 34.24 -10.46 -6.63
CA ALA A 146 35.43 -9.64 -6.45
C ALA A 146 36.71 -10.50 -6.36
N ARG A 147 36.73 -11.54 -5.54
CA ARG A 147 37.89 -12.46 -5.41
C ARG A 147 38.25 -13.12 -6.72
N ARG A 148 37.28 -13.45 -7.59
CA ARG A 148 37.57 -14.04 -8.91
C ARG A 148 38.26 -13.07 -9.85
N ILE A 149 37.94 -11.80 -9.77
CA ILE A 149 38.57 -10.75 -10.59
C ILE A 149 40.05 -10.57 -10.15
N ASP A 150 40.28 -10.50 -8.85
CA ASP A 150 41.64 -10.36 -8.31
C ASP A 150 42.55 -11.52 -8.75
N HIS A 151 42.06 -12.77 -8.72
CA HIS A 151 42.82 -13.95 -9.18
C HIS A 151 43.01 -14.03 -10.69
N ALA A 152 42.18 -13.38 -11.48
CA ALA A 152 42.30 -13.32 -12.95
C ALA A 152 43.28 -12.22 -13.42
N SER A 153 43.65 -11.30 -12.54
CA SER A 153 44.52 -10.15 -12.79
C SER A 153 45.93 -10.37 -12.27
N ALA A 154 46.21 -11.48 -11.57
CA ALA A 154 47.52 -11.88 -11.04
C ALA A 154 48.14 -12.98 -11.90
#